data_66c869bce08ddf2cb9de4ad3863753f3
#
_entry.id   66c869bce08ddf2cb9de4ad3863753f3
#
_cell.length_a   1.000
_cell.length_b   1.000
_cell.length_c   1.000
_cell.angle_alpha   90.00
_cell.angle_beta   90.00
_cell.angle_gamma   90.00
#
_symmetry.space_group_name_H-M   'P 1'
#
loop_
_entity.id
_entity.type
_entity.pdbx_description
1 polymer ?
#
loop_
_entity_poly.entity_id
_entity_poly.type
_entity_poly.pdbx_seq_one_letter_code
_entity_poly.pdbx_strand_id
1 'polypeptide(L)'
;FAGPAPSRTAVDTNGNAYVANRWFANVPPVVVKILTEGGIDRNGNGVINTSSDLSNDGVINDAGEILPMADTNGNGIIDCPQSAPFTGCEIQDERIAWAVRVGPNNGLGRSMCIGTDGHLWVGMYNLGQYFKISSVDGHTIAGPVSTTPTAGQPNAGGGTPYGCLVDGSGTLWGANLS
;
A
#
# COMPACT_ATOMS: atom_id res chain seq x y z
N PHE A 1 -3.61 20.24 2.30
CA PHE A 1 -3.87 19.14 1.38
C PHE A 1 -3.72 17.83 2.15
N ALA A 2 -4.83 17.28 2.63
CA ALA A 2 -4.85 16.08 3.48
C ALA A 2 -5.26 14.84 2.65
N GLY A 3 -4.65 14.64 1.50
CA GLY A 3 -4.91 13.48 0.66
C GLY A 3 -3.73 12.50 0.63
N PRO A 4 -3.94 11.23 0.35
CA PRO A 4 -2.85 10.27 0.17
C PRO A 4 -2.04 10.67 -1.06
N ALA A 5 -0.70 10.71 -0.90
CA ALA A 5 0.22 10.99 -1.99
C ALA A 5 1.02 9.70 -2.29
N PRO A 6 0.91 9.12 -3.49
CA PRO A 6 1.72 7.98 -3.90
C PRO A 6 3.21 8.25 -3.68
N SER A 7 3.93 7.32 -3.11
CA SER A 7 5.33 7.50 -2.72
C SER A 7 6.25 6.42 -3.23
N ARG A 8 5.88 5.17 -3.03
CA ARG A 8 6.68 4.00 -3.45
C ARG A 8 5.80 2.95 -4.07
N THR A 9 6.36 2.29 -5.07
CA THR A 9 5.70 1.21 -5.79
C THR A 9 6.59 -0.02 -5.79
N ALA A 10 6.00 -1.19 -5.65
CA ALA A 10 6.62 -2.48 -5.91
C ALA A 10 5.73 -3.27 -6.85
N VAL A 11 6.32 -4.16 -7.64
CA VAL A 11 5.59 -5.03 -8.59
C VAL A 11 5.99 -6.46 -8.31
N ASP A 12 5.02 -7.35 -8.15
CA ASP A 12 5.27 -8.78 -7.93
C ASP A 12 5.54 -9.52 -9.25
N THR A 13 5.87 -10.79 -9.15
CA THR A 13 6.16 -11.65 -10.32
C THR A 13 4.97 -11.90 -11.22
N ASN A 14 3.75 -11.63 -10.75
CA ASN A 14 2.51 -11.70 -11.53
C ASN A 14 2.17 -10.35 -12.19
N GLY A 15 3.00 -9.33 -11.99
CA GLY A 15 2.79 -7.99 -12.50
C GLY A 15 1.87 -7.12 -11.63
N ASN A 16 1.31 -7.60 -10.52
CA ASN A 16 0.47 -6.79 -9.66
C ASN A 16 1.28 -5.67 -9.01
N ALA A 17 0.73 -4.48 -8.99
CA ALA A 17 1.36 -3.31 -8.39
C ALA A 17 0.89 -3.07 -6.95
N TYR A 18 1.83 -2.70 -6.10
CA TYR A 18 1.58 -2.24 -4.74
C TYR A 18 2.05 -0.81 -4.61
N VAL A 19 1.19 0.07 -4.08
CA VAL A 19 1.47 1.50 -3.95
C VAL A 19 1.38 1.90 -2.49
N ALA A 20 2.50 2.35 -1.93
CA ALA A 20 2.51 2.97 -0.61
C ALA A 20 2.21 4.46 -0.74
N ASN A 21 1.20 4.92 -0.03
CA ASN A 21 0.78 6.31 -0.02
C ASN A 21 1.27 7.00 1.25
N ARG A 22 1.95 8.15 1.08
CA ARG A 22 2.26 9.05 2.17
C ARG A 22 1.02 9.81 2.57
N TRP A 23 0.79 9.91 3.85
CA TRP A 23 -0.24 10.82 4.36
C TRP A 23 0.39 11.80 5.33
N PHE A 24 0.33 13.07 4.98
CA PHE A 24 0.95 14.13 5.78
C PHE A 24 0.09 14.60 6.96
N ALA A 25 -1.06 13.98 7.18
CA ALA A 25 -1.87 14.14 8.39
C ALA A 25 -1.44 13.09 9.45
N ASN A 26 -1.90 13.27 10.67
CA ASN A 26 -1.64 12.33 11.77
C ASN A 26 -2.52 11.07 11.64
N VAL A 27 -2.32 10.34 10.54
CA VAL A 27 -3.00 9.08 10.21
C VAL A 27 -1.96 8.07 9.72
N PRO A 28 -2.25 6.76 9.77
CA PRO A 28 -1.36 5.75 9.21
C PRO A 28 -1.25 5.89 7.68
N PRO A 29 -0.10 5.56 7.09
CA PRO A 29 0.02 5.42 5.64
C PRO A 29 -0.86 4.28 5.13
N VAL A 30 -1.24 4.35 3.86
CA VAL A 30 -2.06 3.34 3.19
C VAL A 30 -1.23 2.62 2.14
N VAL A 31 -1.39 1.31 2.05
CA VAL A 31 -0.89 0.50 0.93
C VAL A 31 -2.09 -0.01 0.13
N VAL A 32 -1.99 0.11 -1.19
CA VAL A 32 -3.02 -0.34 -2.14
C VAL A 32 -2.41 -1.42 -3.03
N LYS A 33 -3.14 -2.51 -3.27
CA LYS A 33 -2.80 -3.52 -4.27
C LYS A 33 -3.69 -3.36 -5.49
N ILE A 34 -3.04 -3.28 -6.66
CA ILE A 34 -3.70 -3.14 -7.97
C ILE A 34 -3.37 -4.39 -8.78
N LEU A 35 -4.40 -5.05 -9.30
CA LEU A 35 -4.26 -6.24 -10.14
C LEU A 35 -3.96 -5.82 -11.59
N THR A 36 -2.96 -6.44 -12.20
CA THR A 36 -2.63 -6.23 -13.61
C THR A 36 -3.64 -6.88 -14.52
N GLU A 37 -4.10 -8.08 -14.14
CA GLU A 37 -5.07 -8.85 -14.88
C GLU A 37 -6.23 -9.28 -13.99
N GLY A 38 -7.39 -9.53 -14.60
CA GLY A 38 -8.60 -9.91 -13.89
C GLY A 38 -9.11 -8.78 -13.01
N GLY A 39 -9.70 -9.15 -11.90
CA GLY A 39 -10.33 -8.23 -10.95
C GLY A 39 -11.22 -8.99 -9.97
N ILE A 40 -11.87 -8.25 -9.09
CA ILE A 40 -12.84 -8.78 -8.15
C ILE A 40 -14.21 -8.20 -8.52
N ASP A 41 -15.04 -8.97 -9.22
CA ASP A 41 -16.42 -8.58 -9.57
C ASP A 41 -17.25 -8.41 -8.28
N ARG A 42 -17.20 -7.21 -7.70
CA ARG A 42 -17.85 -6.91 -6.42
C ARG A 42 -19.32 -6.61 -6.56
N ASN A 43 -19.72 -6.12 -7.72
CA ASN A 43 -21.11 -5.76 -8.01
C ASN A 43 -21.90 -6.92 -8.64
N GLY A 44 -21.23 -8.04 -9.02
CA GLY A 44 -21.85 -9.26 -9.54
C GLY A 44 -22.40 -9.11 -10.95
N ASN A 45 -21.91 -8.15 -11.76
CA ASN A 45 -22.42 -7.90 -13.10
C ASN A 45 -21.71 -8.73 -14.19
N GLY A 46 -20.70 -9.53 -13.83
CA GLY A 46 -19.92 -10.36 -14.74
C GLY A 46 -18.87 -9.60 -15.56
N VAL A 47 -18.63 -8.32 -15.24
CA VAL A 47 -17.65 -7.46 -15.91
C VAL A 47 -16.74 -6.85 -14.84
N ILE A 48 -15.44 -6.78 -15.09
CA ILE A 48 -14.51 -6.08 -14.21
C ILE A 48 -14.55 -4.59 -14.54
N ASN A 49 -15.13 -3.83 -13.64
CA ASN A 49 -15.23 -2.38 -13.75
C ASN A 49 -13.95 -1.74 -13.18
N THR A 50 -13.28 -0.93 -13.99
CA THR A 50 -12.06 -0.22 -13.57
C THR A 50 -12.05 1.19 -14.16
N SER A 51 -11.35 2.08 -13.47
CA SER A 51 -11.11 3.45 -13.96
C SER A 51 -10.49 3.39 -15.35
N SER A 52 -11.03 4.14 -16.30
CA SER A 52 -10.61 4.10 -17.69
C SER A 52 -10.90 5.41 -18.40
N ASP A 53 -10.07 5.73 -19.39
CA ASP A 53 -10.27 6.88 -20.29
C ASP A 53 -11.46 6.61 -21.22
N LEU A 54 -12.64 7.07 -20.84
CA LEU A 54 -13.86 6.93 -21.61
C LEU A 54 -14.02 8.02 -22.68
N SER A 55 -13.39 9.17 -22.46
CA SER A 55 -13.39 10.33 -23.38
C SER A 55 -12.40 10.15 -24.53
N ASN A 56 -11.42 9.23 -24.39
CA ASN A 56 -10.32 9.00 -25.33
C ASN A 56 -9.43 10.23 -25.54
N ASP A 57 -9.24 11.04 -24.49
CA ASP A 57 -8.35 12.19 -24.50
C ASP A 57 -6.92 11.86 -24.02
N GLY A 58 -6.68 10.62 -23.60
CA GLY A 58 -5.40 10.12 -23.10
C GLY A 58 -5.19 10.34 -21.60
N VAL A 59 -6.21 10.81 -20.89
CA VAL A 59 -6.15 11.09 -19.44
C VAL A 59 -7.37 10.49 -18.74
N ILE A 60 -7.21 9.93 -17.56
CA ILE A 60 -8.32 9.47 -16.72
C ILE A 60 -8.59 10.56 -15.67
N ASN A 61 -9.48 11.49 -15.97
CA ASN A 61 -9.76 12.65 -15.10
C ASN A 61 -11.21 13.13 -15.14
N ASP A 62 -12.00 12.68 -16.07
CA ASP A 62 -13.37 13.13 -16.28
C ASP A 62 -14.38 12.42 -15.36
N ALA A 63 -15.55 13.01 -15.25
CA ALA A 63 -16.64 12.42 -14.48
C ALA A 63 -17.05 11.06 -15.04
N GLY A 64 -17.03 10.04 -14.21
CA GLY A 64 -17.33 8.65 -14.58
C GLY A 64 -16.13 7.82 -15.00
N GLU A 65 -14.97 8.44 -15.26
CA GLU A 65 -13.74 7.73 -15.61
C GLU A 65 -13.00 7.18 -14.39
N ILE A 66 -13.10 7.89 -13.26
CA ILE A 66 -12.50 7.49 -12.00
C ILE A 66 -13.54 6.79 -11.15
N LEU A 67 -13.32 5.50 -10.87
CA LEU A 67 -14.14 4.76 -9.91
C LEU A 67 -13.63 5.05 -8.49
N PRO A 68 -14.48 5.54 -7.59
CA PRO A 68 -14.05 6.01 -6.29
C PRO A 68 -13.55 4.90 -5.37
N MET A 69 -12.60 5.28 -4.54
CA MET A 69 -12.19 4.59 -3.33
C MET A 69 -12.25 5.64 -2.22
N ALA A 70 -13.33 5.63 -1.44
CA ALA A 70 -13.62 6.69 -0.50
C ALA A 70 -14.24 6.14 0.79
N ASP A 71 -13.77 6.66 1.92
CA ASP A 71 -14.39 6.42 3.23
C ASP A 71 -15.76 7.10 3.27
N THR A 72 -16.79 6.35 2.92
CA THR A 72 -18.17 6.84 2.80
C THR A 72 -18.90 6.86 4.14
N ASN A 73 -18.45 6.05 5.11
CA ASN A 73 -19.03 5.99 6.44
C ASN A 73 -18.34 6.92 7.45
N GLY A 74 -17.22 7.55 7.07
CA GLY A 74 -16.50 8.54 7.87
C GLY A 74 -15.72 7.95 9.06
N ASN A 75 -15.47 6.64 9.07
CA ASN A 75 -14.74 6.00 10.17
C ASN A 75 -13.21 6.11 10.04
N GLY A 76 -12.74 6.68 8.94
CA GLY A 76 -11.34 6.89 8.66
C GLY A 76 -10.63 5.68 8.04
N ILE A 77 -11.34 4.65 7.61
CA ILE A 77 -10.83 3.44 6.97
C ILE A 77 -11.55 3.30 5.62
N ILE A 78 -10.90 2.74 4.63
CA ILE A 78 -11.55 2.29 3.39
C ILE A 78 -11.98 0.86 3.63
N ASP A 79 -13.24 0.67 3.92
CA ASP A 79 -13.80 -0.63 4.25
C ASP A 79 -14.14 -1.42 2.99
N CYS A 80 -13.66 -2.65 2.91
CA CYS A 80 -14.10 -3.59 1.88
C CYS A 80 -13.93 -5.03 2.38
N PRO A 81 -15.00 -5.83 2.41
CA PRO A 81 -14.88 -7.25 2.70
C PRO A 81 -13.89 -7.92 1.73
N GLN A 82 -13.08 -8.86 2.25
CA GLN A 82 -12.11 -9.59 1.42
C GLN A 82 -12.75 -10.72 0.60
N SER A 83 -14.01 -11.04 0.87
CA SER A 83 -14.80 -12.07 0.16
C SER A 83 -16.27 -11.68 0.11
N ALA A 84 -16.99 -12.26 -0.84
CA ALA A 84 -18.44 -12.04 -0.98
C ALA A 84 -19.22 -12.50 0.29
N PRO A 85 -20.29 -11.81 0.64
CA PRO A 85 -20.85 -10.64 -0.06
C PRO A 85 -20.06 -9.37 0.21
N PHE A 86 -19.85 -8.56 -0.83
CA PHE A 86 -19.09 -7.30 -0.77
C PHE A 86 -19.93 -6.11 -0.29
N THR A 87 -20.90 -6.38 0.58
CA THR A 87 -21.81 -5.34 1.10
C THR A 87 -21.02 -4.29 1.87
N GLY A 88 -21.22 -3.03 1.49
CA GLY A 88 -20.52 -1.90 2.13
C GLY A 88 -19.08 -1.71 1.67
N CYS A 89 -18.65 -2.38 0.60
CA CYS A 89 -17.31 -2.16 0.05
C CYS A 89 -17.19 -0.73 -0.50
N GLU A 90 -16.19 -0.01 -0.03
CA GLU A 90 -15.87 1.37 -0.40
C GLU A 90 -14.85 1.48 -1.54
N ILE A 91 -14.44 0.35 -2.11
CA ILE A 91 -13.58 0.26 -3.29
C ILE A 91 -14.46 -0.10 -4.49
N GLN A 92 -14.69 0.84 -5.39
CA GLN A 92 -15.49 0.61 -6.59
C GLN A 92 -14.66 0.15 -7.79
N ASP A 93 -13.39 0.48 -7.84
CA ASP A 93 -12.50 -0.03 -8.88
C ASP A 93 -12.15 -1.49 -8.58
N GLU A 94 -12.61 -2.40 -9.43
CA GLU A 94 -12.51 -3.84 -9.22
C GLU A 94 -11.13 -4.42 -9.54
N ARG A 95 -10.22 -3.61 -10.06
CA ARG A 95 -8.79 -3.93 -10.13
C ARG A 95 -8.01 -3.59 -8.86
N ILE A 96 -8.56 -2.80 -7.97
CA ILE A 96 -7.99 -2.59 -6.64
C ILE A 96 -8.38 -3.78 -5.76
N ALA A 97 -7.44 -4.69 -5.49
CA ALA A 97 -7.72 -5.88 -4.68
C ALA A 97 -8.03 -5.52 -3.23
N TRP A 98 -7.23 -4.65 -2.65
CA TRP A 98 -7.39 -4.15 -1.29
C TRP A 98 -6.64 -2.82 -1.07
N ALA A 99 -7.06 -2.10 -0.04
CA ALA A 99 -6.39 -0.91 0.49
C ALA A 99 -6.36 -1.02 2.02
N VAL A 100 -5.18 -0.94 2.62
CA VAL A 100 -5.02 -1.15 4.07
C VAL A 100 -4.13 -0.07 4.69
N ARG A 101 -4.43 0.29 5.92
CA ARG A 101 -3.56 1.10 6.74
C ARG A 101 -2.44 0.25 7.34
N VAL A 102 -1.22 0.79 7.35
CA VAL A 102 -0.04 0.07 7.83
C VAL A 102 0.64 0.87 8.92
N GLY A 103 0.87 0.22 10.06
CA GLY A 103 1.55 0.83 11.19
C GLY A 103 0.73 1.93 11.90
N PRO A 104 1.37 2.67 12.79
CA PRO A 104 0.70 3.70 13.58
C PRO A 104 0.53 5.02 12.81
N ASN A 105 -0.24 5.92 13.42
CA ASN A 105 -0.39 7.29 12.95
C ASN A 105 0.97 7.97 12.74
N ASN A 106 1.02 8.93 11.82
CA ASN A 106 2.21 9.70 11.47
C ASN A 106 3.40 8.85 10.93
N GLY A 107 3.14 7.62 10.47
CA GLY A 107 4.20 6.73 9.96
C GLY A 107 4.87 7.26 8.71
N LEU A 108 4.13 7.81 7.79
CA LEU A 108 4.57 8.28 6.48
C LEU A 108 5.26 7.19 5.65
N GLY A 109 4.49 6.36 4.94
CA GLY A 109 4.99 5.24 4.10
C GLY A 109 5.88 5.73 2.96
N ARG A 110 7.20 5.58 3.10
CA ARG A 110 8.19 6.06 2.11
C ARG A 110 9.19 5.01 1.65
N SER A 111 9.04 3.79 2.10
CA SER A 111 9.85 2.65 1.67
C SER A 111 8.95 1.46 1.44
N MET A 112 9.16 0.72 0.35
CA MET A 112 8.46 -0.53 0.11
C MET A 112 9.32 -1.46 -0.75
N CYS A 113 9.35 -2.73 -0.40
CA CYS A 113 9.97 -3.80 -1.17
C CYS A 113 9.28 -5.14 -0.90
N ILE A 114 9.52 -6.11 -1.78
CA ILE A 114 8.96 -7.45 -1.70
C ILE A 114 10.01 -8.39 -1.12
N GLY A 115 9.61 -9.18 -0.12
CA GLY A 115 10.43 -10.23 0.47
C GLY A 115 10.53 -11.48 -0.42
N THR A 116 11.46 -12.36 -0.10
CA THR A 116 11.64 -13.65 -0.80
C THR A 116 10.44 -14.58 -0.69
N ASP A 117 9.58 -14.34 0.28
CA ASP A 117 8.31 -15.03 0.49
C ASP A 117 7.13 -14.36 -0.23
N GLY A 118 7.38 -13.31 -1.03
CA GLY A 118 6.37 -12.59 -1.78
C GLY A 118 5.56 -11.59 -0.97
N HIS A 119 5.82 -11.43 0.32
CA HIS A 119 5.16 -10.44 1.18
C HIS A 119 5.88 -9.10 1.16
N LEU A 120 5.21 -8.04 1.60
CA LEU A 120 5.69 -6.68 1.49
C LEU A 120 6.34 -6.19 2.79
N TRP A 121 7.46 -5.50 2.67
CA TRP A 121 8.01 -4.66 3.73
C TRP A 121 7.69 -3.20 3.45
N VAL A 122 7.10 -2.52 4.42
CA VAL A 122 6.70 -1.11 4.33
C VAL A 122 7.41 -0.32 5.41
N GLY A 123 8.16 0.69 5.00
CA GLY A 123 8.95 1.53 5.89
C GLY A 123 8.25 2.82 6.27
N MET A 124 8.19 3.07 7.57
CA MET A 124 7.60 4.26 8.20
C MET A 124 8.68 5.31 8.39
N TYR A 125 8.71 6.30 7.50
CA TYR A 125 9.75 7.33 7.45
C TYR A 125 9.92 8.08 8.77
N ASN A 126 8.82 8.60 9.33
CA ASN A 126 8.88 9.41 10.54
C ASN A 126 9.20 8.61 11.81
N LEU A 127 9.03 7.30 11.78
CA LEU A 127 9.12 6.43 12.96
C LEU A 127 10.36 5.55 12.97
N GLY A 128 11.13 5.52 11.87
CA GLY A 128 12.31 4.65 11.76
C GLY A 128 11.97 3.17 11.93
N GLN A 129 10.89 2.71 11.31
CA GLN A 129 10.37 1.35 11.51
C GLN A 129 9.94 0.72 10.20
N TYR A 130 10.01 -0.61 10.12
CA TYR A 130 9.41 -1.41 9.06
C TYR A 130 8.31 -2.31 9.60
N PHE A 131 7.28 -2.50 8.78
CA PHE A 131 6.21 -3.47 8.97
C PHE A 131 6.18 -4.44 7.80
N LYS A 132 5.96 -5.72 8.07
CA LYS A 132 5.71 -6.73 7.05
C LYS A 132 4.22 -6.96 6.93
N ILE A 133 3.69 -6.89 5.71
CA ILE A 133 2.27 -7.11 5.43
C ILE A 133 2.09 -8.20 4.39
N SER A 134 0.97 -8.88 4.46
CA SER A 134 0.56 -9.91 3.51
C SER A 134 0.29 -9.32 2.13
N SER A 135 0.85 -9.93 1.09
CA SER A 135 0.52 -9.57 -0.30
C SER A 135 -0.86 -10.09 -0.74
N VAL A 136 -1.48 -10.97 0.05
CA VAL A 136 -2.79 -11.54 -0.26
C VAL A 136 -3.91 -10.57 0.12
N ASP A 137 -3.91 -10.08 1.36
CA ASP A 137 -4.99 -9.31 1.96
C ASP A 137 -4.54 -8.06 2.74
N GLY A 138 -3.23 -7.80 2.79
CA GLY A 138 -2.66 -6.62 3.44
C GLY A 138 -2.54 -6.68 4.96
N HIS A 139 -2.96 -7.76 5.63
CA HIS A 139 -2.83 -7.82 7.09
C HIS A 139 -1.36 -7.77 7.54
N THR A 140 -1.10 -7.22 8.72
CA THR A 140 0.26 -7.16 9.28
C THR A 140 0.72 -8.53 9.73
N ILE A 141 1.84 -9.01 9.14
CA ILE A 141 2.49 -10.28 9.47
C ILE A 141 3.50 -10.09 10.60
N ALA A 142 4.29 -9.00 10.54
CA ALA A 142 5.33 -8.72 11.52
C ALA A 142 5.61 -7.21 11.62
N GLY A 143 6.20 -6.81 12.73
CA GLY A 143 6.61 -5.45 13.02
C GLY A 143 6.03 -4.92 14.34
N PRO A 144 6.50 -3.75 14.76
CA PRO A 144 7.53 -2.92 14.12
C PRO A 144 8.94 -3.52 14.24
N VAL A 145 9.71 -3.41 13.15
CA VAL A 145 11.16 -3.66 13.16
C VAL A 145 11.84 -2.29 13.12
N SER A 146 12.57 -1.94 14.19
CA SER A 146 13.24 -0.65 14.30
C SER A 146 14.47 -0.56 13.40
N THR A 147 14.66 0.58 12.75
CA THR A 147 15.90 0.92 12.06
C THR A 147 16.89 1.62 13.01
N THR A 148 16.49 1.87 14.26
CA THR A 148 17.41 2.43 15.27
C THR A 148 18.48 1.40 15.59
N PRO A 149 19.78 1.76 15.55
CA PRO A 149 20.84 0.83 15.85
C PRO A 149 20.74 0.31 17.28
N THR A 150 21.00 -0.99 17.43
CA THR A 150 21.34 -1.52 18.76
C THR A 150 22.75 -1.04 19.13
N ALA A 151 22.95 -0.64 20.38
CA ALA A 151 24.26 -0.21 20.86
C ALA A 151 25.35 -1.22 20.49
N GLY A 152 26.42 -0.75 19.85
CA GLY A 152 27.54 -1.57 19.40
C GLY A 152 27.51 -2.02 17.93
N GLN A 153 26.47 -1.69 17.17
CA GLN A 153 26.46 -1.91 15.72
C GLN A 153 27.13 -0.74 14.99
N PRO A 154 28.23 -0.97 14.25
CA PRO A 154 28.86 0.10 13.47
C PRO A 154 27.94 0.55 12.32
N ASN A 155 27.85 1.85 12.12
CA ASN A 155 27.17 2.50 11.00
C ASN A 155 25.64 2.32 10.88
N ALA A 156 24.98 1.90 11.94
CA ALA A 156 23.54 1.92 11.96
C ALA A 156 23.09 3.34 12.36
N GLY A 157 23.10 4.29 11.45
CA GLY A 157 22.42 5.56 11.65
C GLY A 157 20.94 5.26 11.80
N GLY A 158 20.36 5.56 12.97
CA GLY A 158 18.90 5.51 13.16
C GLY A 158 18.28 6.38 12.09
N GLY A 159 17.70 5.75 11.10
CA GLY A 159 17.36 6.45 9.90
C GLY A 159 15.90 6.32 9.55
N THR A 160 15.48 7.29 8.80
CA THR A 160 14.15 7.36 8.22
C THR A 160 14.08 6.46 6.99
N PRO A 161 13.32 5.34 7.00
CA PRO A 161 13.20 4.44 5.86
C PRO A 161 12.76 5.15 4.59
N TYR A 162 13.62 5.16 3.56
CA TYR A 162 13.35 5.81 2.29
C TYR A 162 13.27 4.86 1.11
N GLY A 163 14.01 3.77 1.17
CA GLY A 163 13.99 2.68 0.21
C GLY A 163 14.39 1.37 0.88
N CYS A 164 14.05 0.24 0.28
CA CYS A 164 14.48 -1.07 0.73
C CYS A 164 14.63 -2.06 -0.40
N LEU A 165 15.36 -3.13 -0.10
CA LEU A 165 15.37 -4.36 -0.87
C LEU A 165 15.51 -5.55 0.09
N VAL A 166 15.12 -6.73 -0.36
CA VAL A 166 15.36 -7.98 0.35
C VAL A 166 16.25 -8.84 -0.53
N ASP A 167 17.37 -9.31 0.02
CA ASP A 167 18.29 -10.18 -0.71
C ASP A 167 17.81 -11.64 -0.75
N GLY A 168 18.51 -12.49 -1.50
CA GLY A 168 18.17 -13.90 -1.68
C GLY A 168 18.21 -14.72 -0.37
N SER A 169 18.85 -14.23 0.69
CA SER A 169 18.84 -14.85 2.01
C SER A 169 17.65 -14.41 2.89
N GLY A 170 16.85 -13.45 2.41
CA GLY A 170 15.74 -12.87 3.15
C GLY A 170 16.13 -11.70 4.05
N THR A 171 17.36 -11.19 3.94
CA THR A 171 17.79 -10.02 4.73
C THR A 171 17.20 -8.74 4.15
N LEU A 172 16.53 -7.97 5.00
CA LEU A 172 16.00 -6.65 4.65
C LEU A 172 17.10 -5.59 4.75
N TRP A 173 17.40 -4.95 3.63
CA TRP A 173 18.33 -3.83 3.52
C TRP A 173 17.52 -2.54 3.37
N GLY A 174 17.74 -1.58 4.27
CA GLY A 174 17.08 -0.28 4.24
C GLY A 174 18.02 0.83 3.80
N ALA A 175 17.60 1.63 2.82
CA ALA A 175 18.21 2.91 2.53
C ALA A 175 17.52 3.98 3.38
N ASN A 176 18.29 4.66 4.21
CA ASN A 176 17.80 5.70 5.09
C ASN A 176 18.20 7.08 4.55
N LEU A 177 17.32 8.05 4.73
CA LEU A 177 17.65 9.46 4.53
C LEU A 177 17.98 10.06 5.90
N SER A 178 19.18 10.61 6.03
CA SER A 178 19.65 11.31 7.23
C SER A 178 19.33 12.79 7.18
#